data_6d18fc3292f043ea9527879c411aeb66
#
_entry.id   6d18fc3292f043ea9527879c411aeb66
#
_cell.length_a   1.000
_cell.length_b   1.000
_cell.length_c   1.000
_cell.angle_alpha   90.00
_cell.angle_beta   90.00
_cell.angle_gamma   90.00
#
_symmetry.space_group_name_H-M   'P 1'
#
loop_
_entity.id
_entity.type
_entity.pdbx_description
1 polymer ?
#
loop_
_entity_poly.entity_id
_entity_poly.type
_entity_poly.pdbx_seq_one_letter_code
_entity_poly.pdbx_strand_id
1 'polypeptide(L)'
;TVYDLPIFVGILAANGDLPKLPPDAAFIGELSLTGALRGVTGVLPMALTAARLGIRQLFVPAHNAAEATLADGVEVYAVENVAQLLAHLSGQAPMTPQPRWEPGRESRPLPDFADVMGQENVKRALEIAAAGGHNILLVGSPGAGKSMLARRLPSILPDMTRAESLQTTEIYSVAGMTDPAHPLVDTRPFRSPHHTASTVSLSGGGGIPRPGEISLAHNGVLFLDELPEFSKAALETLRQPLED
;
A
#
# COMPACT_ATOMS: atom_id res chain seq x y z
N THR A 1 -11.26 -3.64 16.51
CA THR A 1 -11.49 -2.83 15.29
C THR A 1 -10.64 -1.57 15.32
N VAL A 2 -10.47 -0.90 14.19
CA VAL A 2 -9.73 0.39 14.09
C VAL A 2 -10.29 1.49 15.03
N TYR A 3 -11.53 1.37 15.42
CA TYR A 3 -12.24 2.32 16.28
C TYR A 3 -12.14 2.02 17.78
N ASP A 4 -11.51 0.94 18.19
CA ASP A 4 -11.45 0.55 19.62
C ASP A 4 -10.72 1.61 20.43
N LEU A 5 -9.57 2.10 19.93
CA LEU A 5 -8.80 3.13 20.61
C LEU A 5 -9.55 4.47 20.74
N PRO A 6 -10.11 5.07 19.66
CA PRO A 6 -10.84 6.33 19.79
C PRO A 6 -12.09 6.22 20.67
N ILE A 7 -12.81 5.09 20.63
CA ILE A 7 -13.95 4.85 21.51
C ILE A 7 -13.49 4.80 22.99
N PHE A 8 -12.42 4.06 23.26
CA PHE A 8 -11.85 3.95 24.60
C PHE A 8 -11.43 5.33 25.16
N VAL A 9 -10.66 6.11 24.38
CA VAL A 9 -10.22 7.46 24.76
C VAL A 9 -11.43 8.38 24.96
N GLY A 10 -12.45 8.29 24.09
CA GLY A 10 -13.68 9.07 24.19
C GLY A 10 -14.46 8.77 25.46
N ILE A 11 -14.56 7.50 25.88
CA ILE A 11 -15.21 7.10 27.13
C ILE A 11 -14.48 7.69 28.36
N LEU A 12 -13.14 7.58 28.40
CA LEU A 12 -12.36 8.13 29.51
C LEU A 12 -12.47 9.66 29.59
N ALA A 13 -12.46 10.33 28.45
CA ALA A 13 -12.63 11.78 28.39
C ALA A 13 -14.03 12.20 28.87
N ALA A 14 -15.08 11.46 28.47
CA ALA A 14 -16.46 11.72 28.89
C ALA A 14 -16.68 11.48 30.39
N ASN A 15 -15.99 10.51 30.98
CA ASN A 15 -16.04 10.23 32.43
C ASN A 15 -15.20 11.23 33.25
N GLY A 16 -14.39 12.08 32.63
CA GLY A 16 -13.48 12.99 33.33
C GLY A 16 -12.20 12.34 33.84
N ASP A 17 -11.88 11.13 33.36
CA ASP A 17 -10.66 10.38 33.71
C ASP A 17 -9.42 10.90 32.97
N LEU A 18 -9.63 11.71 31.93
CA LEU A 18 -8.58 12.35 31.13
C LEU A 18 -8.72 13.88 31.15
N PRO A 19 -7.60 14.62 31.07
CA PRO A 19 -7.66 16.05 30.82
C PRO A 19 -8.32 16.33 29.46
N LYS A 20 -8.66 17.58 29.20
CA LYS A 20 -9.23 17.98 27.90
C LYS A 20 -8.29 17.61 26.79
N LEU A 21 -8.76 16.74 25.88
CA LEU A 21 -7.98 16.32 24.71
C LEU A 21 -7.69 17.49 23.76
N PRO A 22 -6.55 17.49 23.09
CA PRO A 22 -6.27 18.46 22.03
C PRO A 22 -7.34 18.36 20.93
N PRO A 23 -7.90 19.47 20.46
CA PRO A 23 -8.98 19.47 19.46
C PRO A 23 -8.52 18.99 18.08
N ASP A 24 -7.21 19.00 17.85
CA ASP A 24 -6.52 18.58 16.64
C ASP A 24 -5.81 17.23 16.76
N ALA A 25 -6.22 16.41 17.75
CA ALA A 25 -5.74 15.05 17.93
C ALA A 25 -6.72 14.02 17.35
N ALA A 26 -6.17 12.98 16.72
CA ALA A 26 -6.91 11.81 16.27
C ALA A 26 -6.24 10.52 16.73
N PHE A 27 -7.04 9.47 16.89
CA PHE A 27 -6.62 8.18 17.43
C PHE A 27 -7.06 7.06 16.49
N ILE A 28 -6.16 6.12 16.21
CA ILE A 28 -6.41 4.96 15.36
C ILE A 28 -5.80 3.74 16.06
N GLY A 29 -6.52 2.64 16.17
CA GLY A 29 -5.94 1.41 16.67
C GLY A 29 -6.96 0.41 17.19
N GLU A 30 -6.59 -0.85 17.08
CA GLU A 30 -7.31 -1.97 17.69
C GLU A 30 -6.72 -2.28 19.07
N LEU A 31 -7.60 -2.48 20.05
CA LEU A 31 -7.19 -2.81 21.42
C LEU A 31 -7.26 -4.31 21.66
N SER A 32 -6.18 -4.85 22.23
CA SER A 32 -6.20 -6.18 22.81
C SER A 32 -6.79 -6.14 24.24
N LEU A 33 -7.19 -7.29 24.75
CA LEU A 33 -7.68 -7.42 26.13
C LEU A 33 -6.61 -7.06 27.18
N THR A 34 -5.34 -7.06 26.82
CA THR A 34 -4.22 -6.68 27.69
C THR A 34 -3.87 -5.19 27.63
N GLY A 35 -4.60 -4.41 26.83
CA GLY A 35 -4.32 -2.99 26.61
C GLY A 35 -3.21 -2.68 25.62
N ALA A 36 -2.65 -3.68 24.92
CA ALA A 36 -1.71 -3.46 23.84
C ALA A 36 -2.44 -3.04 22.55
N LEU A 37 -1.85 -2.13 21.78
CA LEU A 37 -2.36 -1.73 20.48
C LEU A 37 -1.87 -2.70 19.39
N ARG A 38 -2.81 -3.17 18.59
CA ARG A 38 -2.54 -4.01 17.42
C ARG A 38 -2.51 -3.17 16.15
N GLY A 39 -1.63 -3.55 15.23
CA GLY A 39 -1.59 -2.95 13.90
C GLY A 39 -2.93 -3.12 13.17
N VAL A 40 -3.27 -2.11 12.38
CA VAL A 40 -4.49 -2.06 11.56
C VAL A 40 -4.14 -1.80 10.10
N THR A 41 -5.04 -2.12 9.18
CA THR A 41 -4.88 -1.87 7.75
C THR A 41 -5.41 -0.49 7.37
N GLY A 42 -4.87 0.11 6.31
CA GLY A 42 -5.37 1.38 5.77
C GLY A 42 -4.96 2.61 6.59
N VAL A 43 -3.83 2.56 7.29
CA VAL A 43 -3.39 3.70 8.12
C VAL A 43 -2.94 4.87 7.28
N LEU A 44 -2.27 4.65 6.14
CA LEU A 44 -1.84 5.75 5.28
C LEU A 44 -3.00 6.61 4.76
N PRO A 45 -4.07 6.07 4.14
CA PRO A 45 -5.21 6.89 3.71
C PRO A 45 -5.91 7.59 4.88
N MET A 46 -5.92 6.99 6.08
CA MET A 46 -6.44 7.65 7.29
C MET A 46 -5.56 8.83 7.72
N ALA A 47 -4.22 8.66 7.71
CA ALA A 47 -3.27 9.72 8.04
C ALA A 47 -3.31 10.89 7.03
N LEU A 48 -3.39 10.59 5.72
CA LEU A 48 -3.56 11.59 4.67
C LEU A 48 -4.88 12.37 4.83
N THR A 49 -5.93 11.68 5.24
CA THR A 49 -7.24 12.31 5.50
C THR A 49 -7.18 13.18 6.75
N ALA A 50 -6.53 12.72 7.82
CA ALA A 50 -6.31 13.49 9.04
C ALA A 50 -5.55 14.80 8.73
N ALA A 51 -4.47 14.72 7.96
CA ALA A 51 -3.71 15.90 7.52
C ALA A 51 -4.59 16.89 6.75
N ARG A 52 -5.42 16.41 5.80
CA ARG A 52 -6.37 17.27 5.03
C ARG A 52 -7.42 17.93 5.92
N LEU A 53 -7.82 17.30 7.00
CA LEU A 53 -8.78 17.83 7.97
C LEU A 53 -8.14 18.76 9.02
N GLY A 54 -6.82 19.02 8.93
CA GLY A 54 -6.11 19.89 9.86
C GLY A 54 -5.80 19.26 11.22
N ILE A 55 -5.88 17.92 11.33
CA ILE A 55 -5.41 17.18 12.50
C ILE A 55 -3.88 17.29 12.54
N ARG A 56 -3.36 17.69 13.70
CA ARG A 56 -1.92 17.86 13.91
C ARG A 56 -1.27 16.70 14.62
N GLN A 57 -2.01 16.01 15.47
CA GLN A 57 -1.51 14.90 16.28
C GLN A 57 -2.25 13.62 15.94
N LEU A 58 -1.54 12.61 15.48
CA LEU A 58 -2.12 11.32 15.11
C LEU A 58 -1.48 10.19 15.94
N PHE A 59 -2.28 9.56 16.78
CA PHE A 59 -1.88 8.45 17.62
C PHE A 59 -2.22 7.14 16.90
N VAL A 60 -1.21 6.33 16.58
CA VAL A 60 -1.36 5.08 15.83
C VAL A 60 -0.62 3.93 16.51
N PRO A 61 -0.98 2.66 16.24
CA PRO A 61 -0.17 1.54 16.70
C PRO A 61 1.28 1.66 16.25
N ALA A 62 2.24 1.32 17.12
CA ALA A 62 3.66 1.40 16.82
C ALA A 62 4.04 0.65 15.52
N HIS A 63 3.34 -0.46 15.22
CA HIS A 63 3.48 -1.22 13.98
C HIS A 63 3.20 -0.39 12.71
N ASN A 64 2.29 0.57 12.78
CA ASN A 64 1.87 1.40 11.66
C ASN A 64 2.54 2.80 11.64
N ALA A 65 3.35 3.11 12.63
CA ALA A 65 3.85 4.48 12.81
C ALA A 65 4.69 4.95 11.62
N ALA A 66 5.59 4.10 11.09
CA ALA A 66 6.41 4.44 9.93
C ALA A 66 5.54 4.76 8.69
N GLU A 67 4.51 3.95 8.44
CA GLU A 67 3.53 4.16 7.36
C GLU A 67 2.78 5.50 7.52
N ALA A 68 2.30 5.79 8.72
CA ALA A 68 1.57 7.03 9.01
C ALA A 68 2.43 8.28 8.77
N THR A 69 3.77 8.21 8.99
CA THR A 69 4.68 9.33 8.76
C THR A 69 4.89 9.69 7.29
N LEU A 70 4.38 8.89 6.35
CA LEU A 70 4.38 9.23 4.93
C LEU A 70 3.42 10.39 4.61
N ALA A 71 2.41 10.64 5.48
CA ALA A 71 1.52 11.77 5.38
C ALA A 71 2.21 13.05 5.88
N ASP A 72 2.23 14.07 5.02
CA ASP A 72 2.79 15.38 5.37
C ASP A 72 1.79 16.19 6.23
N GLY A 73 2.30 16.98 7.17
CA GLY A 73 1.50 17.94 7.94
C GLY A 73 0.84 17.38 9.21
N VAL A 74 1.16 16.15 9.60
CA VAL A 74 0.70 15.53 10.84
C VAL A 74 1.87 14.98 11.64
N GLU A 75 1.87 15.20 12.95
CA GLU A 75 2.81 14.56 13.88
C GLU A 75 2.26 13.21 14.31
N VAL A 76 3.02 12.16 14.07
CA VAL A 76 2.63 10.78 14.36
C VAL A 76 3.24 10.34 15.68
N TYR A 77 2.42 9.77 16.55
CA TYR A 77 2.84 9.19 17.82
C TYR A 77 2.65 7.68 17.79
N ALA A 78 3.74 6.94 17.95
CA ALA A 78 3.77 5.49 17.95
C ALA A 78 3.34 4.95 19.33
N VAL A 79 2.17 4.34 19.40
CA VAL A 79 1.58 3.85 20.66
C VAL A 79 1.68 2.33 20.72
N GLU A 80 2.32 1.81 21.76
CA GLU A 80 2.43 0.37 22.01
C GLU A 80 1.25 -0.16 22.82
N ASN A 81 0.81 0.63 23.81
CA ASN A 81 -0.26 0.24 24.73
C ASN A 81 -0.99 1.46 25.32
N VAL A 82 -2.14 1.19 25.91
CA VAL A 82 -3.00 2.20 26.52
C VAL A 82 -2.31 2.94 27.67
N ALA A 83 -1.52 2.26 28.49
CA ALA A 83 -0.87 2.89 29.66
C ALA A 83 0.11 3.99 29.21
N GLN A 84 0.89 3.72 28.14
CA GLN A 84 1.78 4.71 27.53
C GLN A 84 1.02 5.93 27.01
N LEU A 85 -0.10 5.70 26.30
CA LEU A 85 -0.93 6.77 25.78
C LEU A 85 -1.53 7.63 26.90
N LEU A 86 -2.08 7.00 27.95
CA LEU A 86 -2.66 7.71 29.08
C LEU A 86 -1.63 8.54 29.85
N ALA A 87 -0.42 8.00 30.04
CA ALA A 87 0.70 8.72 30.65
C ALA A 87 1.09 9.96 29.84
N HIS A 88 1.08 9.86 28.49
CA HIS A 88 1.29 11.01 27.60
C HIS A 88 0.17 12.04 27.72
N LEU A 89 -1.08 11.63 27.57
CA LEU A 89 -2.25 12.53 27.60
C LEU A 89 -2.43 13.23 28.95
N SER A 90 -2.03 12.58 30.05
CA SER A 90 -2.02 13.19 31.40
C SER A 90 -0.78 14.04 31.69
N GLY A 91 0.19 14.11 30.77
CA GLY A 91 1.44 14.86 30.97
C GLY A 91 2.47 14.19 31.88
N GLN A 92 2.23 12.96 32.33
CA GLN A 92 3.14 12.24 33.24
C GLN A 92 4.41 11.74 32.53
N ALA A 93 4.25 11.24 31.28
CA ALA A 93 5.36 10.77 30.45
C ALA A 93 5.10 11.17 29.00
N PRO A 94 5.56 12.36 28.56
CA PRO A 94 5.38 12.82 27.19
C PRO A 94 6.08 11.90 26.18
N MET A 95 5.36 11.51 25.14
CA MET A 95 5.91 10.78 23.99
C MET A 95 6.55 11.75 23.01
N THR A 96 7.57 11.32 22.31
CA THR A 96 8.14 12.06 21.18
C THR A 96 7.47 11.66 19.89
N PRO A 97 7.21 12.59 18.96
CA PRO A 97 6.73 12.25 17.63
C PRO A 97 7.67 11.26 16.93
N GLN A 98 7.09 10.33 16.20
CA GLN A 98 7.84 9.41 15.34
C GLN A 98 8.59 10.21 14.27
N PRO A 99 9.91 10.02 14.11
CA PRO A 99 10.64 10.60 13.00
C PRO A 99 10.03 10.18 11.67
N ARG A 100 10.02 11.10 10.71
CA ARG A 100 9.56 10.80 9.36
C ARG A 100 10.36 9.63 8.78
N TRP A 101 9.64 8.67 8.22
CA TRP A 101 10.30 7.61 7.48
C TRP A 101 10.92 8.16 6.19
N GLU A 102 12.16 7.81 5.95
CA GLU A 102 12.90 8.16 4.74
C GLU A 102 13.38 6.88 4.05
N PRO A 103 13.32 6.82 2.71
CA PRO A 103 13.82 5.67 1.97
C PRO A 103 15.31 5.49 2.24
N GLY A 104 15.69 4.27 2.62
CA GLY A 104 17.08 3.86 2.72
C GLY A 104 17.77 3.92 1.34
N ARG A 105 19.11 3.92 1.33
CA ARG A 105 19.89 3.88 0.08
C ARG A 105 19.89 2.52 -0.61
N GLU A 106 19.28 1.51 -0.01
CA GLU A 106 19.23 0.15 -0.56
C GLU A 106 18.16 0.07 -1.66
N SER A 107 18.58 0.18 -2.91
CA SER A 107 17.75 -0.22 -4.04
C SER A 107 17.69 -1.75 -4.10
N ARG A 108 16.49 -2.32 -4.09
CA ARG A 108 16.33 -3.75 -4.41
C ARG A 108 16.62 -3.93 -5.90
N PRO A 109 17.63 -4.74 -6.27
CA PRO A 109 17.95 -4.93 -7.69
C PRO A 109 16.74 -5.61 -8.38
N LEU A 110 16.22 -4.97 -9.41
CA LEU A 110 15.21 -5.56 -10.28
C LEU A 110 15.90 -6.44 -11.33
N PRO A 111 15.25 -7.52 -11.76
CA PRO A 111 15.72 -8.26 -12.95
C PRO A 111 15.78 -7.32 -14.15
N ASP A 112 16.92 -7.27 -14.86
CA ASP A 112 17.16 -6.36 -15.97
C ASP A 112 17.07 -7.06 -17.32
N PHE A 113 16.74 -6.31 -18.37
CA PHE A 113 16.82 -6.78 -19.77
C PHE A 113 18.24 -7.06 -20.20
N ALA A 114 19.26 -6.47 -19.59
CA ALA A 114 20.66 -6.79 -19.80
C ALA A 114 20.99 -8.28 -19.54
N ASP A 115 20.23 -8.92 -18.64
CA ASP A 115 20.38 -10.36 -18.33
C ASP A 115 19.83 -11.27 -19.44
N VAL A 116 19.09 -10.72 -20.41
CA VAL A 116 18.41 -11.48 -21.45
C VAL A 116 19.28 -11.53 -22.71
N MET A 117 19.75 -12.71 -23.04
CA MET A 117 20.54 -12.93 -24.26
C MET A 117 19.62 -13.00 -25.49
N GLY A 118 19.95 -12.22 -26.52
CA GLY A 118 19.17 -12.16 -27.75
C GLY A 118 17.80 -11.50 -27.61
N GLN A 119 16.87 -11.88 -28.50
CA GLN A 119 15.47 -11.38 -28.52
C GLN A 119 15.34 -9.87 -28.75
N GLU A 120 16.22 -9.26 -29.51
CA GLU A 120 16.32 -7.80 -29.69
C GLU A 120 15.00 -7.17 -30.18
N ASN A 121 14.26 -7.86 -31.06
CA ASN A 121 12.95 -7.37 -31.55
C ASN A 121 11.91 -7.29 -30.43
N VAL A 122 11.89 -8.29 -29.53
CA VAL A 122 10.93 -8.31 -28.41
C VAL A 122 11.32 -7.29 -27.37
N LYS A 123 12.61 -7.16 -27.05
CA LYS A 123 13.13 -6.10 -26.16
C LYS A 123 12.72 -4.74 -26.68
N ARG A 124 12.95 -4.48 -27.99
CA ARG A 124 12.58 -3.21 -28.60
C ARG A 124 11.07 -2.93 -28.56
N ALA A 125 10.23 -3.95 -28.77
CA ALA A 125 8.78 -3.82 -28.64
C ALA A 125 8.37 -3.48 -27.20
N LEU A 126 9.00 -4.11 -26.19
CA LEU A 126 8.76 -3.83 -24.77
C LEU A 126 9.23 -2.43 -24.37
N GLU A 127 10.37 -1.94 -24.89
CA GLU A 127 10.81 -0.56 -24.69
C GLU A 127 9.80 0.46 -25.23
N ILE A 128 9.26 0.21 -26.42
CA ILE A 128 8.25 1.09 -27.04
C ILE A 128 6.96 1.06 -26.18
N ALA A 129 6.53 -0.12 -25.76
CA ALA A 129 5.35 -0.26 -24.90
C ALA A 129 5.54 0.46 -23.54
N ALA A 130 6.72 0.31 -22.94
CA ALA A 130 7.06 0.99 -21.69
C ALA A 130 7.09 2.52 -21.84
N ALA A 131 7.72 3.02 -22.89
CA ALA A 131 7.83 4.44 -23.16
C ALA A 131 6.50 5.11 -23.48
N GLY A 132 5.57 4.37 -24.11
CA GLY A 132 4.25 4.88 -24.50
C GLY A 132 3.11 4.53 -23.56
N GLY A 133 3.36 3.79 -22.46
CA GLY A 133 2.31 3.29 -21.57
C GLY A 133 1.34 2.33 -22.28
N HIS A 134 1.84 1.57 -23.30
CA HIS A 134 0.98 0.74 -24.14
C HIS A 134 0.77 -0.66 -23.56
N ASN A 135 -0.43 -1.19 -23.72
CA ASN A 135 -0.67 -2.62 -23.55
C ASN A 135 0.04 -3.41 -24.62
N ILE A 136 0.61 -4.57 -24.27
CA ILE A 136 1.34 -5.42 -25.19
C ILE A 136 0.90 -6.88 -25.08
N LEU A 137 0.78 -7.55 -26.23
CA LEU A 137 0.49 -8.97 -26.30
C LEU A 137 1.73 -9.73 -26.75
N LEU A 138 2.19 -10.69 -25.95
CA LEU A 138 3.30 -11.58 -26.26
C LEU A 138 2.77 -12.92 -26.77
N VAL A 139 3.03 -13.23 -28.03
CA VAL A 139 2.63 -14.49 -28.67
C VAL A 139 3.86 -15.31 -29.02
N GLY A 140 3.85 -16.59 -28.69
CA GLY A 140 4.97 -17.49 -28.98
C GLY A 140 4.81 -18.86 -28.33
N SER A 141 5.63 -19.81 -28.75
CA SER A 141 5.64 -21.19 -28.25
C SER A 141 5.92 -21.25 -26.73
N PRO A 142 5.51 -22.33 -26.05
CA PRO A 142 5.97 -22.58 -24.68
C PRO A 142 7.50 -22.55 -24.61
N GLY A 143 8.06 -21.99 -23.53
CA GLY A 143 9.51 -21.85 -23.35
C GLY A 143 10.18 -20.71 -24.15
N ALA A 144 9.43 -19.91 -24.92
CA ALA A 144 10.00 -18.76 -25.67
C ALA A 144 10.44 -17.57 -24.79
N GLY A 145 10.35 -17.68 -23.47
CA GLY A 145 10.81 -16.62 -22.53
C GLY A 145 9.83 -15.48 -22.29
N LYS A 146 8.56 -15.61 -22.72
CA LYS A 146 7.53 -14.55 -22.55
C LYS A 146 7.42 -14.04 -21.11
N SER A 147 7.22 -14.93 -20.15
CA SER A 147 7.08 -14.58 -18.72
C SER A 147 8.38 -14.03 -18.13
N MET A 148 9.54 -14.50 -18.61
CA MET A 148 10.85 -13.98 -18.22
C MET A 148 11.04 -12.51 -18.66
N LEU A 149 10.65 -12.20 -19.89
CA LEU A 149 10.71 -10.85 -20.44
C LEU A 149 9.71 -9.92 -19.74
N ALA A 150 8.47 -10.38 -19.54
CA ALA A 150 7.43 -9.60 -18.86
C ALA A 150 7.86 -9.20 -17.44
N ARG A 151 8.48 -10.10 -16.67
CA ARG A 151 8.99 -9.81 -15.32
C ARG A 151 10.06 -8.74 -15.25
N ARG A 152 10.73 -8.45 -16.38
CA ARG A 152 11.76 -7.41 -16.48
C ARG A 152 11.20 -6.05 -16.92
N LEU A 153 9.94 -6.00 -17.32
CA LEU A 153 9.30 -4.75 -17.74
C LEU A 153 9.39 -3.63 -16.70
N PRO A 154 9.21 -3.89 -15.38
CA PRO A 154 9.38 -2.84 -14.37
C PRO A 154 10.75 -2.15 -14.38
N SER A 155 11.84 -2.84 -14.79
CA SER A 155 13.19 -2.25 -14.80
C SER A 155 13.42 -1.19 -15.88
N ILE A 156 12.56 -1.15 -16.90
CA ILE A 156 12.64 -0.15 -17.99
C ILE A 156 11.52 0.88 -17.95
N LEU A 157 10.59 0.75 -17.00
CA LEU A 157 9.60 1.80 -16.74
C LEU A 157 10.26 2.98 -16.02
N PRO A 158 9.80 4.22 -16.23
CA PRO A 158 10.27 5.37 -15.47
C PRO A 158 10.06 5.17 -13.96
N ASP A 159 10.98 5.69 -13.16
CA ASP A 159 10.81 5.70 -11.70
C ASP A 159 9.46 6.33 -11.31
N MET A 160 8.90 5.83 -10.21
CA MET A 160 7.66 6.38 -9.69
C MET A 160 7.91 7.77 -9.11
N THR A 161 7.04 8.71 -9.45
CA THR A 161 6.98 9.99 -8.73
C THR A 161 6.51 9.74 -7.29
N ARG A 162 6.80 10.70 -6.38
CA ARG A 162 6.30 10.59 -5.00
C ARG A 162 4.77 10.45 -4.94
N ALA A 163 4.04 11.13 -5.82
CA ALA A 163 2.58 11.04 -5.89
C ALA A 163 2.13 9.63 -6.30
N GLU A 164 2.73 9.05 -7.34
CA GLU A 164 2.45 7.67 -7.76
C GLU A 164 2.79 6.66 -6.64
N SER A 165 3.94 6.83 -5.96
CA SER A 165 4.33 5.98 -4.85
C SER A 165 3.33 6.04 -3.69
N LEU A 166 2.85 7.23 -3.33
CA LEU A 166 1.83 7.38 -2.29
C LEU A 166 0.51 6.74 -2.69
N GLN A 167 0.01 6.98 -3.91
CA GLN A 167 -1.23 6.37 -4.41
C GLN A 167 -1.15 4.84 -4.39
N THR A 168 -0.04 4.29 -4.87
CA THR A 168 0.19 2.84 -4.84
C THR A 168 0.25 2.33 -3.41
N THR A 169 0.94 3.05 -2.52
CA THR A 169 1.05 2.67 -1.11
C THR A 169 -0.31 2.72 -0.40
N GLU A 170 -1.20 3.68 -0.71
CA GLU A 170 -2.56 3.71 -0.17
C GLU A 170 -3.32 2.41 -0.48
N ILE A 171 -3.20 1.91 -1.71
CA ILE A 171 -3.84 0.65 -2.12
C ILE A 171 -3.26 -0.52 -1.34
N TYR A 172 -1.92 -0.59 -1.20
CA TYR A 172 -1.24 -1.65 -0.45
C TYR A 172 -1.54 -1.57 1.04
N SER A 173 -1.70 -0.37 1.60
CA SER A 173 -2.12 -0.13 2.98
C SER A 173 -3.50 -0.73 3.26
N VAL A 174 -4.48 -0.42 2.42
CA VAL A 174 -5.85 -0.98 2.52
C VAL A 174 -5.85 -2.49 2.34
N ALA A 175 -4.99 -3.02 1.46
CA ALA A 175 -4.83 -4.46 1.27
C ALA A 175 -4.14 -5.16 2.46
N GLY A 176 -3.50 -4.40 3.37
CA GLY A 176 -2.70 -4.94 4.47
C GLY A 176 -1.39 -5.56 4.00
N MET A 177 -0.80 -5.00 2.95
CA MET A 177 0.40 -5.51 2.28
C MET A 177 1.61 -4.55 2.42
N THR A 178 1.53 -3.56 3.29
CA THR A 178 2.67 -2.69 3.61
C THR A 178 3.67 -3.40 4.52
N ASP A 179 4.96 -3.15 4.29
CA ASP A 179 6.04 -3.61 5.18
C ASP A 179 6.33 -2.51 6.21
N PRO A 180 6.25 -2.77 7.52
CA PRO A 180 6.55 -1.78 8.55
C PRO A 180 7.95 -1.18 8.46
N ALA A 181 8.93 -1.94 7.95
CA ALA A 181 10.30 -1.46 7.76
C ALA A 181 10.44 -0.61 6.48
N HIS A 182 9.66 -0.92 5.45
CA HIS A 182 9.65 -0.25 4.15
C HIS A 182 8.20 0.06 3.73
N PRO A 183 7.53 1.01 4.39
CA PRO A 183 6.11 1.25 4.19
C PRO A 183 5.77 1.87 2.83
N LEU A 184 6.72 2.56 2.18
CA LEU A 184 6.49 3.17 0.88
C LEU A 184 6.73 2.17 -0.25
N VAL A 185 5.76 2.02 -1.14
CA VAL A 185 5.93 1.31 -2.41
C VAL A 185 6.60 2.26 -3.40
N ASP A 186 7.90 2.16 -3.54
CA ASP A 186 8.74 3.03 -4.38
C ASP A 186 9.14 2.39 -5.72
N THR A 187 8.81 1.11 -5.89
CA THR A 187 9.08 0.33 -7.10
C THR A 187 7.77 -0.03 -7.78
N ARG A 188 7.70 0.11 -9.11
CA ARG A 188 6.49 -0.22 -9.88
C ARG A 188 6.08 -1.67 -9.66
N PRO A 189 4.85 -1.93 -9.18
CA PRO A 189 4.38 -3.28 -8.91
C PRO A 189 4.37 -4.16 -10.17
N PHE A 190 4.71 -5.43 -9.99
CA PHE A 190 4.49 -6.47 -10.99
C PHE A 190 3.55 -7.52 -10.41
N ARG A 191 2.34 -7.59 -10.95
CA ARG A 191 1.32 -8.55 -10.52
C ARG A 191 1.09 -9.59 -11.61
N SER A 192 1.08 -10.85 -11.22
CA SER A 192 0.90 -11.99 -12.13
C SER A 192 -0.06 -13.00 -11.53
N PRO A 193 -1.37 -12.72 -11.56
CA PRO A 193 -2.38 -13.65 -11.06
C PRO A 193 -2.39 -14.91 -11.92
N HIS A 194 -2.69 -16.04 -11.27
CA HIS A 194 -2.87 -17.31 -11.96
C HIS A 194 -4.18 -17.27 -12.76
N HIS A 195 -4.26 -17.97 -13.89
CA HIS A 195 -5.46 -18.01 -14.76
C HIS A 195 -6.72 -18.52 -14.06
N THR A 196 -6.59 -19.28 -12.95
CA THR A 196 -7.70 -19.72 -12.10
C THR A 196 -8.22 -18.64 -11.14
N ALA A 197 -7.64 -17.44 -11.15
CA ALA A 197 -8.08 -16.34 -10.29
C ALA A 197 -9.56 -16.02 -10.54
N SER A 198 -10.31 -15.83 -9.46
CA SER A 198 -11.72 -15.43 -9.56
C SER A 198 -11.86 -13.98 -10.01
N THR A 199 -13.04 -13.60 -10.53
CA THR A 199 -13.36 -12.19 -10.86
C THR A 199 -13.15 -11.26 -9.67
N VAL A 200 -13.54 -11.68 -8.45
CA VAL A 200 -13.35 -10.93 -7.21
C VAL A 200 -11.85 -10.77 -6.88
N SER A 201 -11.03 -11.79 -7.13
CA SER A 201 -9.58 -11.68 -6.93
C SER A 201 -8.96 -10.69 -7.90
N LEU A 202 -9.45 -10.59 -9.14
CA LEU A 202 -8.94 -9.65 -10.13
C LEU A 202 -9.43 -8.22 -9.89
N SER A 203 -10.75 -8.00 -9.79
CA SER A 203 -11.33 -6.65 -9.67
C SER A 203 -11.41 -6.13 -8.24
N GLY A 204 -11.30 -7.01 -7.24
CA GLY A 204 -11.55 -6.66 -5.86
C GLY A 204 -13.00 -6.86 -5.44
N GLY A 205 -13.31 -6.57 -4.18
CA GLY A 205 -14.64 -6.74 -3.59
C GLY A 205 -14.68 -7.84 -2.53
N GLY A 206 -15.82 -8.54 -2.45
CA GLY A 206 -16.08 -9.57 -1.43
C GLY A 206 -16.90 -9.05 -0.25
N GLY A 207 -17.18 -9.92 0.73
CA GLY A 207 -17.97 -9.58 1.93
C GLY A 207 -17.31 -8.49 2.79
N ILE A 208 -15.98 -8.48 2.84
CA ILE A 208 -15.16 -7.35 3.30
C ILE A 208 -14.39 -6.90 2.08
N PRO A 209 -14.76 -5.74 1.48
CA PRO A 209 -14.15 -5.30 0.23
C PRO A 209 -12.64 -5.12 0.36
N ARG A 210 -11.89 -5.72 -0.57
CA ARG A 210 -10.43 -5.59 -0.66
C ARG A 210 -10.02 -5.26 -2.09
N PRO A 211 -8.90 -4.53 -2.29
CA PRO A 211 -8.32 -4.33 -3.60
C PRO A 211 -8.02 -5.66 -4.30
N GLY A 212 -8.33 -5.76 -5.58
CA GLY A 212 -7.96 -6.90 -6.43
C GLY A 212 -6.60 -6.70 -7.10
N GLU A 213 -6.18 -7.71 -7.89
CA GLU A 213 -4.89 -7.70 -8.59
C GLU A 213 -4.77 -6.52 -9.56
N ILE A 214 -5.87 -6.06 -10.17
CA ILE A 214 -5.91 -4.87 -11.02
C ILE A 214 -5.50 -3.63 -10.21
N SER A 215 -6.11 -3.42 -9.04
CA SER A 215 -5.77 -2.31 -8.16
C SER A 215 -4.35 -2.42 -7.61
N LEU A 216 -3.89 -3.63 -7.26
CA LEU A 216 -2.54 -3.88 -6.78
C LEU A 216 -1.47 -3.69 -7.87
N ALA A 217 -1.85 -3.71 -9.15
CA ALA A 217 -0.97 -3.40 -10.27
C ALA A 217 -0.93 -1.91 -10.63
N HIS A 218 -1.61 -1.05 -9.85
CA HIS A 218 -1.66 0.40 -10.11
C HIS A 218 -0.26 1.00 -10.22
N ASN A 219 -0.06 1.87 -11.21
CA ASN A 219 1.25 2.44 -11.57
C ASN A 219 2.33 1.40 -11.93
N GLY A 220 1.95 0.17 -12.24
CA GLY A 220 2.86 -0.93 -12.50
C GLY A 220 2.42 -1.80 -13.68
N VAL A 221 2.62 -3.10 -13.57
CA VAL A 221 2.38 -4.08 -14.62
C VAL A 221 1.43 -5.18 -14.10
N LEU A 222 0.31 -5.37 -14.78
CA LEU A 222 -0.52 -6.57 -14.65
C LEU A 222 -0.18 -7.53 -15.79
N PHE A 223 0.47 -8.64 -15.46
CA PHE A 223 0.83 -9.68 -16.41
C PHE A 223 -0.12 -10.86 -16.33
N LEU A 224 -0.81 -11.15 -17.42
CA LEU A 224 -1.72 -12.30 -17.52
C LEU A 224 -1.05 -13.36 -18.40
N ASP A 225 -0.45 -14.35 -17.75
CA ASP A 225 0.12 -15.49 -18.45
C ASP A 225 -0.98 -16.47 -18.86
N GLU A 226 -0.81 -17.12 -20.01
CA GLU A 226 -1.80 -18.04 -20.54
C GLU A 226 -3.21 -17.42 -20.68
N LEU A 227 -3.26 -16.21 -21.26
CA LEU A 227 -4.50 -15.43 -21.38
C LEU A 227 -5.73 -16.23 -21.85
N PRO A 228 -5.64 -17.18 -22.79
CA PRO A 228 -6.79 -18.01 -23.23
C PRO A 228 -7.37 -18.93 -22.14
N GLU A 229 -6.62 -19.23 -21.08
CA GLU A 229 -7.05 -20.10 -19.98
C GLU A 229 -7.89 -19.36 -18.93
N PHE A 230 -7.88 -18.02 -18.96
CA PHE A 230 -8.75 -17.24 -18.08
C PHE A 230 -10.23 -17.41 -18.46
N SER A 231 -11.10 -17.47 -17.46
CA SER A 231 -12.54 -17.49 -17.71
C SER A 231 -13.00 -16.22 -18.45
N LYS A 232 -14.00 -16.35 -19.31
CA LYS A 232 -14.58 -15.20 -20.03
C LYS A 232 -15.03 -14.10 -19.06
N ALA A 233 -15.61 -14.47 -17.91
CA ALA A 233 -16.04 -13.52 -16.89
C ALA A 233 -14.85 -12.75 -16.27
N ALA A 234 -13.70 -13.42 -16.05
CA ALA A 234 -12.48 -12.80 -15.56
C ALA A 234 -11.92 -11.80 -16.58
N LEU A 235 -11.88 -12.15 -17.86
CA LEU A 235 -11.39 -11.26 -18.92
C LEU A 235 -12.31 -10.04 -19.12
N GLU A 236 -13.62 -10.20 -18.98
CA GLU A 236 -14.56 -9.08 -19.10
C GLU A 236 -14.34 -8.02 -18.00
N THR A 237 -13.85 -8.40 -16.80
CA THR A 237 -13.54 -7.43 -15.74
C THR A 237 -12.34 -6.55 -16.06
N LEU A 238 -11.51 -6.93 -17.04
CA LEU A 238 -10.35 -6.14 -17.47
C LEU A 238 -10.73 -5.04 -18.47
N ARG A 239 -11.90 -5.12 -19.06
CA ARG A 239 -12.29 -4.21 -20.13
C ARG A 239 -12.31 -2.75 -19.70
N GLN A 240 -12.99 -2.45 -18.60
CA GLN A 240 -13.06 -1.11 -18.06
C GLN A 240 -11.69 -0.55 -17.67
N PRO A 241 -10.84 -1.26 -16.90
CA PRO A 241 -9.49 -0.79 -16.56
C PRO A 241 -8.54 -0.61 -17.75
N LEU A 242 -8.84 -1.18 -18.92
CA LEU A 242 -8.04 -1.03 -20.13
C LEU A 242 -8.51 0.14 -21.02
N GLU A 243 -9.72 0.63 -20.79
CA GLU A 243 -10.32 1.74 -21.54
C GLU A 243 -10.09 3.10 -20.82
N ASP A 244 -9.83 3.08 -19.49
CA ASP A 244 -9.56 4.25 -18.65
C ASP A 244 -8.05 4.59 -18.58
#